data_d585abb8cfd3d7e796cd187d523f02ab
#
_entry.id   d585abb8cfd3d7e796cd187d523f02ab
#
_cell.length_a   1.000
_cell.length_b   1.000
_cell.length_c   1.000
_cell.angle_alpha   90.00
_cell.angle_beta   90.00
_cell.angle_gamma   90.00
#
_symmetry.space_group_name_H-M   'P 1'
#
loop_
_entity.id
_entity.type
_entity.pdbx_description
1 polymer ?
#
loop_
_entity_poly.entity_id
_entity_poly.type
_entity_poly.pdbx_seq_one_letter_code
_entity_poly.pdbx_strand_id
1 'polypeptide(L)'
;MSVRGTSDAAENTVSDFHVAIKNLIRLKTITATLLCIIFVYPSITSLCFSTSICLGQNAAQPPIALFNPETRSEESEATQLKAHAVAMAKSIAAEYPENALIHILLGSAFFNTGQTDMAATHLRKCLALDNSILEAHEILTRIAYEKGNPEEALRLCFEARNRGLSSPKLLNRLARAQLDLGQAEKSIQTLLEATKVSHPLAESFYLLGQARMQARDYLEAKESFIQTTELIPDHTQAYFGLFTACQRLGKMEEAMEFRNTFVRLESIDRKDLNDRSSQTESLSGIAAVRETTARTLFGAGQIHQSQGAYTAAADLFYQSAALAKEDLKSRAALEAIHVQNKKLAEGAAAFERLASNQPENALNHFFLGRLKTRLGNSIEAESSYQKTLSLAPTWAAGHHALAELYMLTNQHLDQAEKLARRAVELEPNHVRYYLLSAACIKNRHLQEALKAINQALTITPDDAKYQKLRNQLEKAMAQKRNP
;
A
#
# COMPACT_ATOMS: atom_id res chain seq x y z
N MET A 1 17.12 -8.72 -12.08
CA MET A 1 15.79 -9.26 -12.43
C MET A 1 14.86 -9.00 -11.27
N SER A 2 13.70 -8.46 -11.51
CA SER A 2 12.61 -8.21 -10.57
C SER A 2 12.47 -6.78 -10.04
N VAL A 3 11.91 -5.91 -10.86
CA VAL A 3 11.21 -4.67 -10.42
C VAL A 3 9.84 -4.57 -11.13
N ARG A 4 9.34 -5.65 -11.76
CA ARG A 4 8.08 -5.63 -12.52
C ARG A 4 6.81 -5.82 -11.69
N GLY A 5 6.90 -6.11 -10.38
CA GLY A 5 5.73 -6.46 -9.56
C GLY A 5 5.09 -5.32 -8.76
N THR A 6 5.70 -4.13 -8.65
CA THR A 6 5.21 -3.06 -7.76
C THR A 6 4.39 -1.98 -8.47
N SER A 7 4.42 -1.91 -9.80
CA SER A 7 3.74 -0.88 -10.60
C SER A 7 2.23 -1.13 -10.69
N ASP A 8 1.81 -2.36 -10.96
CA ASP A 8 0.39 -2.69 -11.14
C ASP A 8 -0.43 -2.58 -9.86
N ALA A 9 0.20 -2.80 -8.71
CA ALA A 9 -0.46 -2.64 -7.41
C ALA A 9 -0.74 -1.16 -7.06
N ALA A 10 0.06 -0.22 -7.57
CA ALA A 10 -0.12 1.20 -7.31
C ALA A 10 -1.21 1.83 -8.21
N GLU A 11 -1.35 1.39 -9.45
CA GLU A 11 -2.40 1.89 -10.35
C GLU A 11 -3.78 1.33 -10.04
N ASN A 12 -3.89 0.06 -9.67
CA ASN A 12 -5.14 -0.52 -9.20
C ASN A 12 -5.62 0.11 -7.89
N THR A 13 -4.73 0.50 -6.99
CA THR A 13 -5.12 1.19 -5.74
C THR A 13 -5.61 2.62 -5.98
N VAL A 14 -5.15 3.32 -7.02
CA VAL A 14 -5.65 4.66 -7.38
C VAL A 14 -7.02 4.55 -8.08
N SER A 15 -7.25 3.53 -8.89
CA SER A 15 -8.56 3.24 -9.50
C SER A 15 -9.59 2.84 -8.44
N ASP A 16 -9.25 1.96 -7.52
CA ASP A 16 -10.12 1.52 -6.42
C ASP A 16 -10.41 2.65 -5.43
N PHE A 17 -9.47 3.56 -5.23
CA PHE A 17 -9.66 4.77 -4.43
C PHE A 17 -10.64 5.74 -5.09
N HIS A 18 -10.63 5.87 -6.42
CA HIS A 18 -11.61 6.67 -7.16
C HIS A 18 -13.03 6.07 -7.11
N VAL A 19 -13.14 4.75 -7.12
CA VAL A 19 -14.42 4.04 -6.97
C VAL A 19 -14.95 4.17 -5.54
N ALA A 20 -14.10 4.06 -4.54
CA ALA A 20 -14.46 4.26 -3.13
C ALA A 20 -14.92 5.70 -2.85
N ILE A 21 -14.25 6.71 -3.40
CA ILE A 21 -14.65 8.11 -3.29
C ILE A 21 -15.98 8.38 -4.01
N LYS A 22 -16.22 7.80 -5.20
CA LYS A 22 -17.51 7.93 -5.90
C LYS A 22 -18.66 7.31 -5.11
N ASN A 23 -18.44 6.21 -4.43
CA ASN A 23 -19.47 5.59 -3.58
C ASN A 23 -19.71 6.39 -2.30
N LEU A 24 -18.68 7.01 -1.71
CA LEU A 24 -18.81 7.90 -0.55
C LEU A 24 -19.55 9.20 -0.90
N ILE A 25 -19.35 9.75 -2.11
CA ILE A 25 -20.06 10.93 -2.61
C ILE A 25 -21.53 10.60 -2.90
N ARG A 26 -21.85 9.39 -3.40
CA ARG A 26 -23.23 8.94 -3.57
C ARG A 26 -24.00 8.77 -2.26
N LEU A 27 -23.34 8.36 -1.18
CA LEU A 27 -23.99 8.30 0.15
C LEU A 27 -24.26 9.70 0.73
N LYS A 28 -23.40 10.69 0.48
CA LYS A 28 -23.61 12.08 0.96
C LYS A 28 -24.70 12.83 0.21
N THR A 29 -25.01 12.49 -1.04
CA THR A 29 -26.12 13.08 -1.79
C THR A 29 -27.49 12.56 -1.36
N ILE A 30 -27.58 11.39 -0.74
CA ILE A 30 -28.84 10.84 -0.21
C ILE A 30 -29.20 11.48 1.15
N THR A 31 -28.20 11.90 1.94
CA THR A 31 -28.43 12.57 3.23
C THR A 31 -28.67 14.09 3.10
N ALA A 32 -28.23 14.72 2.03
CA ALA A 32 -28.45 16.14 1.78
C ALA A 32 -29.88 16.46 1.29
N THR A 33 -30.61 15.52 0.70
CA THR A 33 -31.99 15.71 0.25
C THR A 33 -33.04 15.53 1.35
N LEU A 34 -32.66 15.05 2.54
CA LEU A 34 -33.56 14.90 3.69
C LEU A 34 -33.48 16.06 4.69
N LEU A 35 -32.56 17.00 4.54
CA LEU A 35 -32.35 18.14 5.45
C LEU A 35 -32.86 19.50 4.94
N CYS A 36 -33.51 19.55 3.77
CA CYS A 36 -34.07 20.80 3.19
C CYS A 36 -35.55 21.09 3.53
N ILE A 37 -36.17 20.39 4.48
CA ILE A 37 -37.60 20.58 4.80
C ILE A 37 -37.85 21.30 6.12
N ILE A 38 -36.86 21.65 6.92
CA ILE A 38 -37.08 22.40 8.19
C ILE A 38 -36.19 23.64 8.24
N PHE A 39 -36.54 24.69 7.54
CA PHE A 39 -36.16 26.07 7.87
C PHE A 39 -37.05 27.07 7.14
N VAL A 40 -38.23 27.31 7.71
CA VAL A 40 -38.97 28.57 7.52
C VAL A 40 -39.48 28.98 8.89
N TYR A 41 -38.94 29.99 9.44
CA TYR A 41 -39.46 31.14 10.19
C TYR A 41 -38.43 31.65 11.23
N PRO A 42 -38.20 32.98 11.24
CA PRO A 42 -37.29 33.63 12.17
C PRO A 42 -38.05 34.28 13.32
N SER A 43 -37.36 34.49 14.38
CA SER A 43 -37.34 35.68 15.25
C SER A 43 -37.33 35.38 16.76
N ILE A 44 -36.50 36.19 17.42
CA ILE A 44 -36.64 36.81 18.73
C ILE A 44 -35.64 36.36 19.81
N THR A 45 -34.83 37.37 20.14
CA THR A 45 -34.24 37.85 21.39
C THR A 45 -32.97 37.23 21.98
N SER A 46 -32.00 38.07 21.88
CA SER A 46 -30.93 38.49 22.82
C SER A 46 -31.09 38.01 24.27
N LEU A 47 -30.09 37.30 24.76
CA LEU A 47 -29.65 37.40 26.16
C LEU A 47 -28.14 37.05 26.24
N CYS A 48 -27.38 38.07 26.59
CA CYS A 48 -25.97 37.96 26.96
C CYS A 48 -25.79 37.03 28.17
N PHE A 49 -25.04 35.95 28.02
CA PHE A 49 -24.34 35.34 29.14
C PHE A 49 -22.90 35.11 28.74
N SER A 50 -22.03 35.94 29.30
CA SER A 50 -20.58 35.72 29.28
C SER A 50 -20.27 34.50 30.12
N THR A 51 -19.93 33.41 29.48
CA THR A 51 -19.18 32.32 30.12
C THR A 51 -17.84 32.21 29.40
N SER A 52 -16.80 32.60 30.14
CA SER A 52 -15.41 32.31 29.79
C SER A 52 -15.24 30.80 29.68
N ILE A 53 -15.32 30.27 28.45
CA ILE A 53 -14.86 28.93 28.17
C ILE A 53 -13.35 29.04 28.07
N CYS A 54 -12.64 28.52 29.06
CA CYS A 54 -11.24 28.18 28.95
C CYS A 54 -11.06 27.28 27.73
N LEU A 55 -10.60 27.85 26.63
CA LEU A 55 -9.98 27.09 25.55
C LEU A 55 -8.76 26.39 26.13
N GLY A 56 -8.93 25.12 26.48
CA GLY A 56 -7.83 24.24 26.73
C GLY A 56 -6.92 24.25 25.48
N GLN A 57 -5.80 24.93 25.63
CA GLN A 57 -4.69 24.76 24.71
C GLN A 57 -4.29 23.29 24.79
N ASN A 58 -4.82 22.47 23.88
CA ASN A 58 -4.18 21.20 23.55
C ASN A 58 -2.79 21.57 23.01
N ALA A 59 -1.81 21.49 23.90
CA ALA A 59 -0.41 21.56 23.53
C ALA A 59 -0.18 20.48 22.47
N ALA A 60 -0.07 20.93 21.23
CA ALA A 60 0.44 20.07 20.15
C ALA A 60 1.73 19.46 20.70
N GLN A 61 1.76 18.13 20.80
CA GLN A 61 3.01 17.43 21.14
C GLN A 61 4.08 17.94 20.18
N PRO A 62 5.27 18.31 20.66
CA PRO A 62 6.31 18.82 19.78
C PRO A 62 6.53 17.81 18.67
N PRO A 63 6.69 18.26 17.42
CA PRO A 63 7.05 17.35 16.34
C PRO A 63 8.26 16.56 16.81
N ILE A 64 8.25 15.24 16.63
CA ILE A 64 9.40 14.39 16.96
C ILE A 64 10.58 15.10 16.31
N ALA A 65 11.53 15.56 17.12
CA ALA A 65 12.79 16.07 16.60
C ALA A 65 13.33 14.99 15.69
N LEU A 66 13.35 15.26 14.38
CA LEU A 66 13.73 14.30 13.35
C LEU A 66 15.02 13.65 13.82
N PHE A 67 14.94 12.35 14.06
CA PHE A 67 15.96 11.57 14.72
C PHE A 67 17.32 11.83 14.05
N ASN A 68 18.27 12.34 14.82
CA ASN A 68 19.64 12.43 14.38
C ASN A 68 20.24 11.02 14.49
N PRO A 69 20.54 10.31 13.40
CA PRO A 69 20.89 8.88 13.43
C PRO A 69 22.28 8.60 14.02
N GLU A 70 23.05 9.62 14.35
CA GLU A 70 24.49 9.45 14.63
C GLU A 70 24.85 9.03 16.06
N THR A 71 23.89 8.89 17.01
CA THR A 71 24.25 8.69 18.43
C THR A 71 23.45 7.67 19.23
N ARG A 72 22.53 6.90 18.64
CA ARG A 72 21.70 5.93 19.39
C ARG A 72 21.80 4.52 18.84
N SER A 73 21.74 3.51 19.74
CA SER A 73 21.60 2.12 19.33
C SER A 73 20.25 1.92 18.60
N GLU A 74 20.21 1.11 17.55
CA GLU A 74 19.00 0.80 16.77
C GLU A 74 17.87 0.21 17.63
N GLU A 75 18.21 -0.53 18.67
CA GLU A 75 17.25 -1.07 19.64
C GLU A 75 16.53 0.04 20.42
N SER A 76 17.24 1.12 20.76
CA SER A 76 16.64 2.32 21.38
C SER A 76 15.68 3.03 20.42
N GLU A 77 16.03 3.15 19.13
CA GLU A 77 15.15 3.74 18.12
C GLU A 77 13.89 2.89 17.91
N ALA A 78 14.04 1.57 17.75
CA ALA A 78 12.93 0.65 17.58
C ALA A 78 11.94 0.73 18.75
N THR A 79 12.44 0.76 19.98
CA THR A 79 11.62 0.89 21.19
C THR A 79 10.86 2.21 21.22
N GLN A 80 11.50 3.31 20.86
CA GLN A 80 10.87 4.64 20.82
C GLN A 80 9.80 4.73 19.74
N LEU A 81 10.04 4.18 18.55
CA LEU A 81 9.08 4.15 17.46
C LEU A 81 7.83 3.34 17.81
N LYS A 82 8.01 2.18 18.43
CA LYS A 82 6.89 1.35 18.93
C LYS A 82 6.09 2.09 20.00
N ALA A 83 6.75 2.72 20.96
CA ALA A 83 6.10 3.50 22.01
C ALA A 83 5.32 4.69 21.41
N HIS A 84 5.90 5.37 20.42
CA HIS A 84 5.26 6.48 19.74
C HIS A 84 3.99 6.04 18.99
N ALA A 85 4.05 4.93 18.25
CA ALA A 85 2.87 4.38 17.55
C ALA A 85 1.73 4.08 18.53
N VAL A 86 2.03 3.46 19.67
CA VAL A 86 1.03 3.16 20.72
C VAL A 86 0.48 4.45 21.35
N ALA A 87 1.33 5.43 21.68
CA ALA A 87 0.89 6.70 22.27
C ALA A 87 -0.01 7.49 21.32
N MET A 88 0.34 7.55 20.04
CA MET A 88 -0.46 8.18 18.99
C MET A 88 -1.83 7.52 18.86
N ALA A 89 -1.86 6.19 18.73
CA ALA A 89 -3.10 5.45 18.60
C ALA A 89 -4.01 5.61 19.83
N LYS A 90 -3.43 5.66 21.05
CA LYS A 90 -4.17 5.96 22.30
C LYS A 90 -4.77 7.38 22.30
N SER A 91 -4.00 8.38 21.87
CA SER A 91 -4.46 9.76 21.80
C SER A 91 -5.70 9.88 20.90
N ILE A 92 -5.65 9.29 19.72
CA ILE A 92 -6.76 9.29 18.76
C ILE A 92 -7.96 8.50 19.29
N ALA A 93 -7.72 7.38 20.00
CA ALA A 93 -8.80 6.60 20.61
C ALA A 93 -9.51 7.35 21.75
N ALA A 94 -8.83 8.25 22.43
CA ALA A 94 -9.46 9.13 23.41
C ALA A 94 -10.35 10.19 22.75
N GLU A 95 -9.96 10.65 21.54
CA GLU A 95 -10.72 11.65 20.78
C GLU A 95 -11.94 11.04 20.05
N TYR A 96 -11.80 9.82 19.53
CA TYR A 96 -12.86 9.15 18.75
C TYR A 96 -13.11 7.70 19.24
N PRO A 97 -13.62 7.50 20.46
CA PRO A 97 -13.67 6.17 21.11
C PRO A 97 -14.63 5.16 20.47
N GLU A 98 -15.56 5.62 19.64
CA GLU A 98 -16.54 4.77 18.94
C GLU A 98 -16.19 4.55 17.46
N ASN A 99 -14.96 4.85 17.04
CA ASN A 99 -14.52 4.60 15.69
C ASN A 99 -13.80 3.25 15.61
N ALA A 100 -14.35 2.29 14.84
CA ALA A 100 -13.79 0.94 14.69
C ALA A 100 -12.36 0.95 14.13
N LEU A 101 -12.04 1.88 13.19
CA LEU A 101 -10.72 1.98 12.58
C LEU A 101 -9.63 2.37 13.60
N ILE A 102 -9.98 3.06 14.66
CA ILE A 102 -9.04 3.38 15.74
C ILE A 102 -8.71 2.14 16.54
N HIS A 103 -9.69 1.32 16.80
CA HIS A 103 -9.47 0.11 17.57
C HIS A 103 -8.67 -0.94 16.80
N ILE A 104 -8.73 -0.96 15.47
CA ILE A 104 -7.80 -1.79 14.69
C ILE A 104 -6.37 -1.22 14.71
N LEU A 105 -6.19 0.12 14.63
CA LEU A 105 -4.88 0.73 14.77
C LEU A 105 -4.24 0.44 16.13
N LEU A 106 -5.00 0.60 17.22
CA LEU A 106 -4.55 0.25 18.56
C LEU A 106 -4.22 -1.23 18.69
N GLY A 107 -5.11 -2.09 18.19
CA GLY A 107 -4.90 -3.53 18.19
C GLY A 107 -3.63 -3.92 17.46
N SER A 108 -3.40 -3.37 16.28
CA SER A 108 -2.19 -3.59 15.50
C SER A 108 -0.94 -3.04 16.19
N ALA A 109 -1.00 -1.83 16.76
CA ALA A 109 0.13 -1.22 17.48
C ALA A 109 0.51 -2.04 18.73
N PHE A 110 -0.46 -2.48 19.52
CA PHE A 110 -0.21 -3.35 20.67
C PHE A 110 0.32 -4.73 20.25
N PHE A 111 -0.22 -5.30 19.18
CA PHE A 111 0.26 -6.57 18.65
C PHE A 111 1.75 -6.49 18.24
N ASN A 112 2.12 -5.43 17.52
CA ASN A 112 3.52 -5.19 17.08
C ASN A 112 4.49 -4.89 18.23
N THR A 113 3.97 -4.54 19.42
CA THR A 113 4.77 -4.36 20.64
C THR A 113 4.76 -5.59 21.55
N GLY A 114 4.18 -6.72 21.11
CA GLY A 114 4.07 -7.95 21.88
C GLY A 114 3.00 -7.93 22.97
N GLN A 115 2.21 -6.85 23.07
CA GLN A 115 1.15 -6.71 24.08
C GLN A 115 -0.16 -7.37 23.59
N THR A 116 -0.11 -8.69 23.40
CA THR A 116 -1.17 -9.47 22.72
C THR A 116 -2.54 -9.41 23.40
N ASP A 117 -2.60 -9.26 24.74
CA ASP A 117 -3.87 -9.15 25.48
C ASP A 117 -4.56 -7.80 25.22
N MET A 118 -3.78 -6.71 25.25
CA MET A 118 -4.28 -5.40 24.90
C MET A 118 -4.72 -5.34 23.43
N ALA A 119 -3.92 -5.94 22.54
CA ALA A 119 -4.27 -6.07 21.12
C ALA A 119 -5.62 -6.77 20.96
N ALA A 120 -5.82 -7.94 21.59
CA ALA A 120 -7.07 -8.70 21.51
C ALA A 120 -8.27 -7.91 22.05
N THR A 121 -8.08 -7.14 23.13
CA THR A 121 -9.14 -6.30 23.71
C THR A 121 -9.61 -5.24 22.72
N HIS A 122 -8.69 -4.50 22.10
CA HIS A 122 -9.04 -3.47 21.14
C HIS A 122 -9.60 -4.05 19.83
N LEU A 123 -9.07 -5.18 19.35
CA LEU A 123 -9.58 -5.84 18.16
C LEU A 123 -11.00 -6.39 18.35
N ARG A 124 -11.32 -6.92 19.54
CA ARG A 124 -12.71 -7.31 19.87
C ARG A 124 -13.63 -6.10 19.92
N LYS A 125 -13.19 -4.96 20.47
CA LYS A 125 -13.96 -3.71 20.42
C LYS A 125 -14.14 -3.22 18.97
N CYS A 126 -13.12 -3.33 18.13
CA CYS A 126 -13.23 -3.05 16.70
C CYS A 126 -14.36 -3.87 16.07
N LEU A 127 -14.36 -5.20 16.27
CA LEU A 127 -15.39 -6.08 15.72
C LEU A 127 -16.78 -5.88 16.33
N ALA A 128 -16.87 -5.39 17.57
CA ALA A 128 -18.16 -5.00 18.18
C ALA A 128 -18.75 -3.76 17.51
N LEU A 129 -17.91 -2.81 17.06
CA LEU A 129 -18.32 -1.60 16.36
C LEU A 129 -18.56 -1.85 14.86
N ASP A 130 -17.68 -2.61 14.22
CA ASP A 130 -17.78 -3.01 12.82
C ASP A 130 -17.21 -4.41 12.63
N ASN A 131 -18.07 -5.38 12.49
CA ASN A 131 -17.70 -6.78 12.35
C ASN A 131 -17.30 -7.19 10.92
N SER A 132 -17.30 -6.25 9.97
CA SER A 132 -16.88 -6.46 8.57
C SER A 132 -15.37 -6.24 8.36
N ILE A 133 -14.63 -5.80 9.38
CA ILE A 133 -13.20 -5.52 9.27
C ILE A 133 -12.39 -6.81 9.28
N LEU A 134 -12.03 -7.29 8.08
CA LEU A 134 -11.28 -8.53 7.88
C LEU A 134 -9.95 -8.57 8.65
N GLU A 135 -9.21 -7.47 8.64
CA GLU A 135 -7.90 -7.38 9.30
C GLU A 135 -7.99 -7.64 10.82
N ALA A 136 -9.08 -7.22 11.47
CA ALA A 136 -9.28 -7.48 12.89
C ALA A 136 -9.48 -8.98 13.17
N HIS A 137 -10.24 -9.68 12.32
CA HIS A 137 -10.36 -11.13 12.38
C HIS A 137 -9.02 -11.82 12.13
N GLU A 138 -8.25 -11.36 11.14
CA GLU A 138 -6.94 -11.92 10.84
C GLU A 138 -5.96 -11.82 12.02
N ILE A 139 -5.88 -10.64 12.67
CA ILE A 139 -4.97 -10.44 13.79
C ILE A 139 -5.44 -11.24 15.03
N LEU A 140 -6.73 -11.22 15.34
CA LEU A 140 -7.28 -12.02 16.46
C LEU A 140 -7.04 -13.52 16.28
N THR A 141 -7.25 -14.04 15.06
CA THR A 141 -6.97 -15.44 14.74
C THR A 141 -5.48 -15.77 14.93
N ARG A 142 -4.60 -14.85 14.54
CA ARG A 142 -3.16 -15.00 14.75
C ARG A 142 -2.80 -15.00 16.24
N ILE A 143 -3.38 -14.10 17.02
CA ILE A 143 -3.18 -14.05 18.48
C ILE A 143 -3.65 -15.35 19.13
N ALA A 144 -4.82 -15.86 18.75
CA ALA A 144 -5.36 -17.13 19.26
C ALA A 144 -4.39 -18.29 18.95
N TYR A 145 -3.88 -18.32 17.73
CA TYR A 145 -2.92 -19.34 17.29
C TYR A 145 -1.59 -19.25 18.05
N GLU A 146 -1.00 -18.04 18.18
CA GLU A 146 0.25 -17.82 18.93
C GLU A 146 0.11 -18.18 20.43
N LYS A 147 -1.11 -18.12 20.98
CA LYS A 147 -1.43 -18.56 22.34
C LYS A 147 -1.69 -20.08 22.46
N GLY A 148 -1.52 -20.85 21.38
CA GLY A 148 -1.74 -22.29 21.36
C GLY A 148 -3.21 -22.70 21.50
N ASN A 149 -4.14 -21.87 21.04
CA ASN A 149 -5.57 -22.13 21.07
C ASN A 149 -6.15 -22.26 19.64
N PRO A 150 -5.95 -23.40 18.96
CA PRO A 150 -6.43 -23.62 17.61
C PRO A 150 -7.97 -23.66 17.51
N GLU A 151 -8.69 -24.03 18.58
CA GLU A 151 -10.14 -24.02 18.61
C GLU A 151 -10.70 -22.59 18.51
N GLU A 152 -10.12 -21.64 19.25
CA GLU A 152 -10.50 -20.23 19.17
C GLU A 152 -10.11 -19.63 17.81
N ALA A 153 -8.95 -20.00 17.26
CA ALA A 153 -8.55 -19.61 15.92
C ALA A 153 -9.55 -20.10 14.86
N LEU A 154 -9.97 -21.36 14.98
CA LEU A 154 -11.00 -21.96 14.13
C LEU A 154 -12.33 -21.19 14.21
N ARG A 155 -12.79 -20.90 15.43
CA ARG A 155 -14.04 -20.17 15.69
C ARG A 155 -14.00 -18.78 15.03
N LEU A 156 -12.94 -18.03 15.22
CA LEU A 156 -12.76 -16.68 14.65
C LEU A 156 -12.74 -16.70 13.11
N CYS A 157 -12.09 -17.70 12.50
CA CYS A 157 -12.11 -17.88 11.05
C CYS A 157 -13.51 -18.17 10.51
N PHE A 158 -14.28 -19.05 11.17
CA PHE A 158 -15.66 -19.33 10.78
C PHE A 158 -16.58 -18.12 10.98
N GLU A 159 -16.36 -17.35 12.04
CA GLU A 159 -17.09 -16.11 12.27
C GLU A 159 -16.91 -15.12 11.14
N ALA A 160 -15.66 -14.91 10.65
CA ALA A 160 -15.38 -14.09 9.49
C ALA A 160 -16.03 -14.66 8.22
N ARG A 161 -15.89 -15.95 7.95
CA ARG A 161 -16.47 -16.60 6.74
C ARG A 161 -17.99 -16.52 6.71
N ASN A 162 -18.68 -16.69 7.82
CA ASN A 162 -20.13 -16.57 7.90
C ASN A 162 -20.64 -15.16 7.55
N ARG A 163 -19.75 -14.16 7.59
CA ARG A 163 -20.01 -12.79 7.14
C ARG A 163 -19.59 -12.53 5.68
N GLY A 164 -19.14 -13.55 4.97
CA GLY A 164 -18.65 -13.44 3.60
C GLY A 164 -17.23 -12.86 3.52
N LEU A 165 -16.51 -12.74 4.64
CA LEU A 165 -15.13 -12.26 4.65
C LEU A 165 -14.18 -13.43 4.35
N SER A 166 -13.29 -13.22 3.39
CA SER A 166 -12.30 -14.22 2.99
C SER A 166 -11.02 -13.55 2.50
N SER A 167 -9.89 -14.15 2.83
CA SER A 167 -8.59 -13.84 2.25
C SER A 167 -7.72 -15.10 2.25
N PRO A 168 -6.70 -15.20 1.36
CA PRO A 168 -5.77 -16.32 1.40
C PRO A 168 -5.10 -16.51 2.78
N LYS A 169 -4.79 -15.40 3.47
CA LYS A 169 -4.21 -15.43 4.82
C LYS A 169 -5.17 -16.03 5.85
N LEU A 170 -6.45 -15.64 5.81
CA LEU A 170 -7.47 -16.18 6.71
C LEU A 170 -7.70 -17.67 6.45
N LEU A 171 -7.78 -18.06 5.17
CA LEU A 171 -7.93 -19.45 4.76
C LEU A 171 -6.73 -20.31 5.19
N ASN A 172 -5.50 -19.80 5.06
CA ASN A 172 -4.30 -20.48 5.54
C ASN A 172 -4.33 -20.71 7.05
N ARG A 173 -4.79 -19.73 7.84
CA ARG A 173 -4.92 -19.87 9.30
C ARG A 173 -6.02 -20.86 9.68
N LEU A 174 -7.16 -20.79 8.98
CA LEU A 174 -8.24 -21.77 9.16
C LEU A 174 -7.72 -23.18 8.89
N ALA A 175 -7.06 -23.39 7.77
CA ALA A 175 -6.52 -24.68 7.40
C ALA A 175 -5.46 -25.20 8.39
N ARG A 176 -4.60 -24.30 8.88
CA ARG A 176 -3.63 -24.65 9.92
C ARG A 176 -4.29 -25.07 11.22
N ALA A 177 -5.31 -24.34 11.68
CA ALA A 177 -6.08 -24.74 12.86
C ALA A 177 -6.78 -26.11 12.65
N GLN A 178 -7.32 -26.36 11.45
CA GLN A 178 -7.90 -27.66 11.09
C GLN A 178 -6.86 -28.79 11.12
N LEU A 179 -5.62 -28.55 10.64
CA LEU A 179 -4.52 -29.51 10.69
C LEU A 179 -4.12 -29.85 12.12
N ASP A 180 -3.97 -28.86 12.98
CA ASP A 180 -3.58 -29.04 14.37
C ASP A 180 -4.65 -29.82 15.15
N LEU A 181 -5.92 -29.70 14.73
CA LEU A 181 -7.06 -30.46 15.26
C LEU A 181 -7.27 -31.83 14.56
N GLY A 182 -6.34 -32.26 13.70
CA GLY A 182 -6.42 -33.56 13.00
C GLY A 182 -7.46 -33.63 11.88
N GLN A 183 -7.99 -32.49 11.40
CA GLN A 183 -9.04 -32.41 10.38
C GLN A 183 -8.42 -32.22 8.97
N ALA A 184 -7.56 -33.13 8.56
CA ALA A 184 -6.78 -33.02 7.32
C ALA A 184 -7.63 -32.82 6.06
N GLU A 185 -8.74 -33.55 5.90
CA GLU A 185 -9.63 -33.46 4.74
C GLU A 185 -10.28 -32.08 4.62
N LYS A 186 -10.71 -31.49 5.76
CA LYS A 186 -11.29 -30.14 5.79
C LYS A 186 -10.21 -29.10 5.45
N SER A 187 -9.00 -29.28 5.95
CA SER A 187 -7.86 -28.42 5.63
C SER A 187 -7.56 -28.44 4.14
N ILE A 188 -7.54 -29.62 3.52
CA ILE A 188 -7.34 -29.75 2.06
C ILE A 188 -8.40 -28.95 1.29
N GLN A 189 -9.69 -29.08 1.65
CA GLN A 189 -10.76 -28.32 1.00
C GLN A 189 -10.57 -26.81 1.14
N THR A 190 -10.25 -26.35 2.34
CA THR A 190 -9.98 -24.92 2.63
C THR A 190 -8.80 -24.40 1.82
N LEU A 191 -7.72 -25.18 1.69
CA LEU A 191 -6.52 -24.77 0.96
C LEU A 191 -6.69 -24.83 -0.54
N LEU A 192 -7.49 -25.75 -1.06
CA LEU A 192 -7.87 -25.73 -2.47
C LEU A 192 -8.67 -24.47 -2.84
N GLU A 193 -9.44 -23.91 -1.90
CA GLU A 193 -10.07 -22.60 -2.09
C GLU A 193 -9.01 -21.47 -2.09
N ALA A 194 -8.05 -21.53 -1.17
CA ALA A 194 -6.98 -20.52 -1.05
C ALA A 194 -6.02 -20.50 -2.26
N THR A 195 -5.87 -21.63 -2.98
CA THR A 195 -5.00 -21.73 -4.15
C THR A 195 -5.68 -21.34 -5.47
N LYS A 196 -7.00 -21.13 -5.50
CA LYS A 196 -7.75 -20.78 -6.71
C LYS A 196 -7.77 -19.26 -7.00
N VAL A 197 -7.20 -18.44 -6.14
CA VAL A 197 -7.13 -16.99 -6.35
C VAL A 197 -6.10 -16.63 -7.43
N SER A 198 -6.22 -15.45 -8.01
CA SER A 198 -5.33 -14.99 -9.10
C SER A 198 -3.84 -14.98 -8.72
N HIS A 199 -3.53 -14.71 -7.43
CA HIS A 199 -2.17 -14.68 -6.90
C HIS A 199 -2.12 -15.48 -5.60
N PRO A 200 -2.01 -16.81 -5.66
CA PRO A 200 -1.98 -17.66 -4.49
C PRO A 200 -0.67 -17.49 -3.72
N LEU A 201 -0.76 -17.60 -2.40
CA LEU A 201 0.41 -17.55 -1.54
C LEU A 201 1.17 -18.89 -1.56
N ALA A 202 2.48 -18.86 -1.58
CA ALA A 202 3.31 -20.08 -1.46
C ALA A 202 2.97 -20.86 -0.16
N GLU A 203 2.65 -20.14 0.94
CA GLU A 203 2.19 -20.74 2.19
C GLU A 203 0.94 -21.61 2.00
N SER A 204 0.01 -21.25 1.08
CA SER A 204 -1.19 -22.04 0.81
C SER A 204 -0.85 -23.41 0.22
N PHE A 205 0.09 -23.45 -0.72
CA PHE A 205 0.57 -24.72 -1.30
C PHE A 205 1.39 -25.54 -0.29
N TYR A 206 2.22 -24.88 0.52
CA TYR A 206 2.98 -25.56 1.56
C TYR A 206 2.06 -26.25 2.58
N LEU A 207 1.05 -25.52 3.10
CA LEU A 207 0.06 -26.08 4.01
C LEU A 207 -0.77 -27.18 3.35
N LEU A 208 -1.10 -27.04 2.05
CA LEU A 208 -1.80 -28.09 1.29
C LEU A 208 -0.96 -29.37 1.19
N GLY A 209 0.36 -29.24 0.97
CA GLY A 209 1.29 -30.35 1.03
C GLY A 209 1.29 -31.04 2.40
N GLN A 210 1.32 -30.27 3.49
CA GLN A 210 1.25 -30.80 4.86
C GLN A 210 -0.08 -31.52 5.12
N ALA A 211 -1.20 -30.94 4.70
CA ALA A 211 -2.54 -31.54 4.86
C ALA A 211 -2.63 -32.87 4.13
N ARG A 212 -2.14 -32.95 2.88
CA ARG A 212 -2.08 -34.15 2.07
C ARG A 212 -1.13 -35.22 2.65
N MET A 213 0.01 -34.80 3.22
CA MET A 213 0.89 -35.69 3.98
C MET A 213 0.15 -36.35 5.17
N GLN A 214 -0.61 -35.58 5.92
CA GLN A 214 -1.40 -36.07 7.05
C GLN A 214 -2.53 -37.03 6.59
N ALA A 215 -3.18 -36.70 5.46
CA ALA A 215 -4.16 -37.58 4.80
C ALA A 215 -3.56 -38.79 4.11
N ARG A 216 -2.23 -38.94 4.04
CA ARG A 216 -1.46 -39.96 3.33
C ARG A 216 -1.58 -39.89 1.81
N ASP A 217 -1.99 -38.77 1.25
CA ASP A 217 -2.06 -38.50 -0.19
C ASP A 217 -0.67 -38.02 -0.68
N TYR A 218 0.31 -38.90 -0.64
CA TYR A 218 1.74 -38.55 -0.81
C TYR A 218 2.07 -38.03 -2.20
N LEU A 219 1.35 -38.49 -3.25
CA LEU A 219 1.57 -38.00 -4.62
C LEU A 219 1.15 -36.55 -4.77
N GLU A 220 -0.05 -36.23 -4.34
CA GLU A 220 -0.60 -34.88 -4.36
C GLU A 220 0.13 -33.95 -3.37
N ALA A 221 0.65 -34.50 -2.25
CA ALA A 221 1.49 -33.76 -1.33
C ALA A 221 2.79 -33.29 -2.01
N LYS A 222 3.46 -34.22 -2.75
CA LYS A 222 4.64 -33.89 -3.53
C LYS A 222 4.37 -32.76 -4.52
N GLU A 223 3.25 -32.81 -5.25
CA GLU A 223 2.88 -31.77 -6.21
C GLU A 223 2.68 -30.41 -5.51
N SER A 224 2.02 -30.39 -4.35
CA SER A 224 1.83 -29.17 -3.58
C SER A 224 3.15 -28.54 -3.12
N PHE A 225 4.10 -29.35 -2.67
CA PHE A 225 5.42 -28.86 -2.29
C PHE A 225 6.24 -28.38 -3.49
N ILE A 226 6.09 -29.00 -4.67
CA ILE A 226 6.68 -28.50 -5.92
C ILE A 226 6.17 -27.10 -6.22
N GLN A 227 4.83 -26.86 -6.19
CA GLN A 227 4.25 -25.55 -6.38
C GLN A 227 4.78 -24.52 -5.37
N THR A 228 5.05 -24.94 -4.13
CA THR A 228 5.69 -24.07 -3.14
C THR A 228 7.10 -23.66 -3.58
N THR A 229 7.91 -24.60 -4.06
CA THR A 229 9.31 -24.34 -4.49
C THR A 229 9.39 -23.58 -5.82
N GLU A 230 8.38 -23.65 -6.68
CA GLU A 230 8.27 -22.82 -7.88
C GLU A 230 8.03 -21.35 -7.53
N LEU A 231 7.24 -21.07 -6.48
CA LEU A 231 6.98 -19.71 -5.99
C LEU A 231 8.13 -19.18 -5.10
N ILE A 232 8.72 -20.04 -4.28
CA ILE A 232 9.83 -19.71 -3.37
C ILE A 232 10.90 -20.81 -3.52
N PRO A 233 11.89 -20.61 -4.43
CA PRO A 233 12.90 -21.62 -4.74
C PRO A 233 13.83 -22.05 -3.59
N ASP A 234 13.91 -21.25 -2.53
CA ASP A 234 14.70 -21.49 -1.33
C ASP A 234 13.86 -21.85 -0.10
N HIS A 235 12.63 -22.33 -0.29
CA HIS A 235 11.74 -22.71 0.82
C HIS A 235 12.20 -24.05 1.43
N THR A 236 13.09 -23.97 2.40
CA THR A 236 13.76 -25.12 3.07
C THR A 236 12.77 -26.19 3.53
N GLN A 237 11.68 -25.82 4.19
CA GLN A 237 10.70 -26.79 4.72
C GLN A 237 9.90 -27.51 3.63
N ALA A 238 9.72 -26.89 2.44
CA ALA A 238 9.07 -27.57 1.32
C ALA A 238 9.95 -28.69 0.76
N TYR A 239 11.27 -28.51 0.70
CA TYR A 239 12.19 -29.58 0.31
C TYR A 239 12.22 -30.74 1.30
N PHE A 240 12.08 -30.48 2.60
CA PHE A 240 11.88 -31.53 3.59
C PHE A 240 10.57 -32.29 3.36
N GLY A 241 9.49 -31.56 3.02
CA GLY A 241 8.22 -32.15 2.61
C GLY A 241 8.34 -33.04 1.37
N LEU A 242 9.05 -32.55 0.32
CA LEU A 242 9.32 -33.33 -0.90
C LEU A 242 10.10 -34.59 -0.61
N PHE A 243 11.18 -34.48 0.16
CA PHE A 243 11.97 -35.63 0.60
C PHE A 243 11.09 -36.69 1.29
N THR A 244 10.27 -36.25 2.25
CA THR A 244 9.42 -37.17 3.02
C THR A 244 8.33 -37.80 2.14
N ALA A 245 7.68 -37.00 1.26
CA ALA A 245 6.68 -37.51 0.33
C ALA A 245 7.27 -38.57 -0.63
N CYS A 246 8.45 -38.29 -1.22
CA CYS A 246 9.14 -39.25 -2.11
C CYS A 246 9.55 -40.52 -1.38
N GLN A 247 10.01 -40.46 -0.13
CA GLN A 247 10.27 -41.65 0.69
C GLN A 247 9.00 -42.50 0.86
N ARG A 248 7.86 -41.89 1.16
CA ARG A 248 6.58 -42.60 1.31
C ARG A 248 6.08 -43.22 0.03
N LEU A 249 6.45 -42.63 -1.12
CA LEU A 249 6.15 -43.16 -2.47
C LEU A 249 7.13 -44.23 -2.95
N GLY A 250 8.21 -44.51 -2.22
CA GLY A 250 9.25 -45.44 -2.61
C GLY A 250 10.21 -44.88 -3.70
N LYS A 251 10.15 -43.60 -4.00
CA LYS A 251 10.99 -42.92 -5.02
C LYS A 251 12.32 -42.45 -4.40
N MET A 252 13.20 -43.40 -4.10
CA MET A 252 14.40 -43.15 -3.31
C MET A 252 15.41 -42.21 -3.99
N GLU A 253 15.56 -42.26 -5.31
CA GLU A 253 16.48 -41.38 -6.04
C GLU A 253 16.04 -39.94 -5.93
N GLU A 254 14.78 -39.65 -6.26
CA GLU A 254 14.21 -38.30 -6.12
C GLU A 254 14.26 -37.82 -4.64
N ALA A 255 13.99 -38.69 -3.68
CA ALA A 255 14.09 -38.36 -2.27
C ALA A 255 15.48 -37.90 -1.86
N MET A 256 16.53 -38.56 -2.37
CA MET A 256 17.92 -38.18 -2.08
C MET A 256 18.29 -36.83 -2.70
N GLU A 257 17.80 -36.48 -3.88
CA GLU A 257 18.00 -35.18 -4.51
C GLU A 257 17.37 -34.04 -3.65
N PHE A 258 16.11 -34.23 -3.25
CA PHE A 258 15.42 -33.26 -2.39
C PHE A 258 16.06 -33.14 -1.01
N ARG A 259 16.53 -34.23 -0.42
CA ARG A 259 17.28 -34.22 0.83
C ARG A 259 18.57 -33.41 0.72
N ASN A 260 19.33 -33.58 -0.34
CA ASN A 260 20.57 -32.84 -0.58
C ASN A 260 20.29 -31.34 -0.68
N THR A 261 19.21 -30.95 -1.37
CA THR A 261 18.77 -29.56 -1.46
C THR A 261 18.34 -29.02 -0.10
N PHE A 262 17.56 -29.76 0.66
CA PHE A 262 17.15 -29.41 2.03
C PHE A 262 18.37 -29.16 2.93
N VAL A 263 19.35 -30.09 2.99
CA VAL A 263 20.55 -29.97 3.81
C VAL A 263 21.38 -28.73 3.41
N ARG A 264 21.50 -28.46 2.12
CA ARG A 264 22.18 -27.27 1.62
C ARG A 264 21.49 -25.99 2.08
N LEU A 265 20.17 -25.88 1.92
CA LEU A 265 19.39 -24.71 2.33
C LEU A 265 19.40 -24.55 3.86
N GLU A 266 19.22 -25.64 4.61
CA GLU A 266 19.28 -25.61 6.08
C GLU A 266 20.65 -25.10 6.57
N SER A 267 21.74 -25.46 5.87
CA SER A 267 23.09 -24.96 6.22
C SER A 267 23.22 -23.46 5.98
N ILE A 268 22.55 -22.92 4.94
CA ILE A 268 22.49 -21.48 4.66
C ILE A 268 21.66 -20.79 5.73
N ASP A 269 20.46 -21.29 6.04
CA ASP A 269 19.58 -20.76 7.07
C ASP A 269 20.28 -20.68 8.44
N ARG A 270 21.02 -21.73 8.82
CA ARG A 270 21.78 -21.76 10.06
C ARG A 270 22.93 -20.75 10.06
N LYS A 271 23.62 -20.58 8.93
CA LYS A 271 24.69 -19.59 8.79
C LYS A 271 24.12 -18.19 8.90
N ASP A 272 23.02 -17.92 8.19
CA ASP A 272 22.31 -16.63 8.26
C ASP A 272 21.82 -16.33 9.67
N LEU A 273 21.31 -17.33 10.41
CA LEU A 273 20.93 -17.16 11.82
C LEU A 273 22.14 -16.80 12.70
N ASN A 274 23.30 -17.43 12.48
CA ASN A 274 24.53 -17.11 13.23
C ASN A 274 25.11 -15.74 12.83
N ASP A 275 25.07 -15.38 11.55
CA ASP A 275 25.53 -14.09 11.05
C ASP A 275 24.57 -12.95 11.47
N ARG A 276 23.26 -13.20 11.50
CA ARG A 276 22.23 -12.28 12.02
C ARG A 276 22.36 -12.00 13.51
N SER A 277 22.87 -12.95 14.30
CA SER A 277 23.08 -12.75 15.73
C SER A 277 24.18 -11.72 16.03
N SER A 278 24.95 -11.30 15.03
CA SER A 278 26.08 -10.38 15.24
C SER A 278 25.91 -8.97 14.65
N GLN A 279 25.18 -8.72 13.56
CA GLN A 279 25.05 -7.37 12.98
C GLN A 279 23.82 -7.10 12.09
N THR A 280 23.17 -8.11 11.48
CA THR A 280 22.15 -7.90 10.45
C THR A 280 20.70 -7.93 10.99
N GLU A 281 20.47 -8.53 12.16
CA GLU A 281 19.15 -8.54 12.83
C GLU A 281 18.67 -7.13 13.16
N SER A 282 19.59 -6.24 13.49
CA SER A 282 19.31 -4.87 13.85
C SER A 282 18.73 -4.08 12.65
N LEU A 283 19.38 -4.10 11.49
CA LEU A 283 18.95 -3.30 10.33
C LEU A 283 17.60 -3.75 9.72
N SER A 284 17.38 -5.06 9.58
CA SER A 284 16.11 -5.58 9.09
C SER A 284 14.98 -5.39 10.11
N GLY A 285 15.30 -5.49 11.40
CA GLY A 285 14.37 -5.28 12.50
C GLY A 285 13.89 -3.83 12.58
N ILE A 286 14.79 -2.85 12.51
CA ILE A 286 14.45 -1.44 12.57
C ILE A 286 13.66 -0.98 11.33
N ALA A 287 13.99 -1.50 10.13
CA ALA A 287 13.25 -1.19 8.92
C ALA A 287 11.80 -1.66 9.02
N ALA A 288 11.55 -2.87 9.52
CA ALA A 288 10.20 -3.39 9.74
C ALA A 288 9.43 -2.57 10.81
N VAL A 289 10.12 -2.12 11.87
CA VAL A 289 9.52 -1.25 12.89
C VAL A 289 9.17 0.12 12.32
N ARG A 290 10.06 0.73 11.53
CA ARG A 290 9.78 2.00 10.84
C ARG A 290 8.58 1.88 9.91
N GLU A 291 8.50 0.82 9.11
CA GLU A 291 7.38 0.58 8.22
C GLU A 291 6.06 0.36 8.96
N THR A 292 6.08 -0.42 10.04
CA THR A 292 4.89 -0.68 10.85
C THR A 292 4.40 0.58 11.56
N THR A 293 5.34 1.39 12.11
CA THR A 293 5.02 2.68 12.71
C THR A 293 4.46 3.65 11.66
N ALA A 294 5.06 3.70 10.47
CA ALA A 294 4.57 4.52 9.37
C ALA A 294 3.12 4.14 8.98
N ARG A 295 2.81 2.85 8.89
CA ARG A 295 1.43 2.38 8.62
C ARG A 295 0.44 2.83 9.71
N THR A 296 0.85 2.78 10.98
CA THR A 296 0.01 3.27 12.08
C THR A 296 -0.24 4.77 11.96
N LEU A 297 0.80 5.57 11.69
CA LEU A 297 0.68 7.01 11.47
C LEU A 297 -0.18 7.34 10.26
N PHE A 298 -0.02 6.61 9.16
CA PHE A 298 -0.85 6.78 7.97
C PHE A 298 -2.33 6.52 8.25
N GLY A 299 -2.66 5.42 8.91
CA GLY A 299 -4.03 5.09 9.30
C GLY A 299 -4.63 6.16 10.25
N ALA A 300 -3.84 6.64 11.20
CA ALA A 300 -4.21 7.73 12.08
C ALA A 300 -4.50 9.02 11.29
N GLY A 301 -3.68 9.35 10.30
CA GLY A 301 -3.90 10.46 9.38
C GLY A 301 -5.19 10.33 8.59
N GLN A 302 -5.52 9.14 8.11
CA GLN A 302 -6.78 8.88 7.40
C GLN A 302 -8.01 9.11 8.30
N ILE A 303 -7.93 8.73 9.57
CA ILE A 303 -9.01 8.98 10.52
C ILE A 303 -9.22 10.48 10.73
N HIS A 304 -8.16 11.23 11.03
CA HIS A 304 -8.25 12.69 11.15
C HIS A 304 -8.78 13.34 9.86
N GLN A 305 -8.33 12.88 8.70
CA GLN A 305 -8.84 13.37 7.42
C GLN A 305 -10.34 13.13 7.26
N SER A 306 -10.84 11.95 7.65
CA SER A 306 -12.27 11.63 7.58
C SER A 306 -13.14 12.49 8.52
N GLN A 307 -12.54 12.98 9.60
CA GLN A 307 -13.17 13.87 10.57
C GLN A 307 -12.99 15.37 10.26
N GLY A 308 -12.33 15.69 9.12
CA GLY A 308 -12.07 17.07 8.71
C GLY A 308 -10.89 17.76 9.43
N ALA A 309 -10.15 17.05 10.25
CA ALA A 309 -8.96 17.52 10.96
C ALA A 309 -7.73 17.51 10.03
N TYR A 310 -7.78 18.27 8.94
CA TYR A 310 -6.82 18.20 7.84
C TYR A 310 -5.38 18.55 8.22
N THR A 311 -5.18 19.46 9.18
CA THR A 311 -3.83 19.83 9.65
C THR A 311 -3.18 18.66 10.38
N ALA A 312 -3.89 18.04 11.32
CA ALA A 312 -3.41 16.87 12.05
C ALA A 312 -3.16 15.69 11.08
N ALA A 313 -4.04 15.49 10.10
CA ALA A 313 -3.86 14.46 9.08
C ALA A 313 -2.59 14.70 8.24
N ALA A 314 -2.32 15.94 7.83
CA ALA A 314 -1.13 16.30 7.05
C ALA A 314 0.17 16.03 7.84
N ASP A 315 0.19 16.39 9.13
CA ASP A 315 1.34 16.12 10.00
C ASP A 315 1.62 14.62 10.15
N LEU A 316 0.58 13.80 10.27
CA LEU A 316 0.71 12.35 10.37
C LEU A 316 1.15 11.70 9.05
N PHE A 317 0.65 12.16 7.91
CA PHE A 317 1.12 11.71 6.60
C PHE A 317 2.58 12.10 6.36
N TYR A 318 3.00 13.30 6.80
CA TYR A 318 4.39 13.72 6.75
C TYR A 318 5.29 12.81 7.59
N GLN A 319 4.93 12.53 8.84
CA GLN A 319 5.68 11.64 9.73
C GLN A 319 5.77 10.21 9.14
N SER A 320 4.67 9.72 8.60
CA SER A 320 4.63 8.41 7.92
C SER A 320 5.58 8.38 6.71
N ALA A 321 5.54 9.40 5.85
CA ALA A 321 6.44 9.53 4.69
C ALA A 321 7.92 9.64 5.09
N ALA A 322 8.22 10.27 6.24
CA ALA A 322 9.57 10.40 6.76
C ALA A 322 10.14 9.06 7.25
N LEU A 323 9.31 8.18 7.81
CA LEU A 323 9.72 6.87 8.31
C LEU A 323 9.85 5.82 7.20
N ALA A 324 8.89 5.76 6.29
CA ALA A 324 8.83 4.76 5.21
C ALA A 324 9.34 5.37 3.89
N LYS A 325 10.61 5.13 3.57
CA LYS A 325 11.29 5.73 2.41
C LYS A 325 10.61 5.38 1.08
N GLU A 326 10.16 4.14 0.91
CA GLU A 326 9.55 3.63 -0.33
C GLU A 326 8.02 3.79 -0.36
N ASP A 327 7.40 4.39 0.68
CA ASP A 327 5.95 4.51 0.75
C ASP A 327 5.43 5.66 -0.10
N LEU A 328 4.84 5.29 -1.24
CA LEU A 328 4.15 6.20 -2.14
C LEU A 328 2.82 6.71 -1.54
N LYS A 329 2.13 5.89 -0.71
CA LYS A 329 0.77 6.20 -0.23
C LYS A 329 0.77 7.41 0.70
N SER A 330 1.69 7.47 1.65
CA SER A 330 1.79 8.60 2.59
C SER A 330 2.13 9.91 1.87
N ARG A 331 3.02 9.85 0.86
CA ARG A 331 3.37 11.02 0.06
C ARG A 331 2.22 11.49 -0.82
N ALA A 332 1.51 10.56 -1.45
CA ALA A 332 0.33 10.89 -2.25
C ALA A 332 -0.80 11.49 -1.37
N ALA A 333 -1.01 10.95 -0.17
CA ALA A 333 -1.99 11.49 0.78
C ALA A 333 -1.59 12.89 1.27
N LEU A 334 -0.30 13.10 1.56
CA LEU A 334 0.25 14.40 1.96
C LEU A 334 0.06 15.44 0.85
N GLU A 335 0.37 15.12 -0.42
CA GLU A 335 0.08 16.00 -1.55
C GLU A 335 -1.42 16.27 -1.66
N ALA A 336 -2.23 15.21 -1.69
CA ALA A 336 -3.67 15.32 -1.90
C ALA A 336 -4.35 16.21 -0.87
N ILE A 337 -3.98 16.10 0.42
CA ILE A 337 -4.58 16.91 1.48
C ILE A 337 -4.24 18.40 1.34
N HIS A 338 -3.02 18.72 0.92
CA HIS A 338 -2.63 20.11 0.69
C HIS A 338 -3.28 20.69 -0.58
N VAL A 339 -3.41 19.89 -1.65
CA VAL A 339 -4.12 20.28 -2.87
C VAL A 339 -5.60 20.52 -2.59
N GLN A 340 -6.26 19.60 -1.89
CA GLN A 340 -7.68 19.70 -1.56
C GLN A 340 -8.00 20.94 -0.72
N ASN A 341 -7.11 21.28 0.23
CA ASN A 341 -7.29 22.41 1.12
C ASN A 341 -6.69 23.72 0.57
N LYS A 342 -6.22 23.74 -0.68
CA LYS A 342 -5.60 24.91 -1.34
C LYS A 342 -4.35 25.45 -0.62
N LYS A 343 -3.64 24.57 0.11
CA LYS A 343 -2.44 24.89 0.89
C LYS A 343 -1.16 24.42 0.18
N LEU A 344 -1.06 24.72 -1.13
CA LEU A 344 0.02 24.23 -1.99
C LEU A 344 1.41 24.61 -1.49
N ALA A 345 1.57 25.84 -0.95
CA ALA A 345 2.86 26.31 -0.43
C ALA A 345 3.29 25.56 0.83
N GLU A 346 2.34 25.25 1.74
CA GLU A 346 2.60 24.43 2.92
C GLU A 346 3.01 23.00 2.51
N GLY A 347 2.32 22.44 1.51
CA GLY A 347 2.66 21.14 0.95
C GLY A 347 4.06 21.12 0.32
N ALA A 348 4.41 22.14 -0.48
CA ALA A 348 5.75 22.25 -1.06
C ALA A 348 6.83 22.34 0.02
N ALA A 349 6.64 23.15 1.05
CA ALA A 349 7.56 23.26 2.19
C ALA A 349 7.71 21.93 2.96
N ALA A 350 6.62 21.13 3.08
CA ALA A 350 6.71 19.80 3.66
C ALA A 350 7.60 18.86 2.84
N PHE A 351 7.43 18.85 1.50
CA PHE A 351 8.28 18.03 0.63
C PHE A 351 9.71 18.56 0.49
N GLU A 352 9.95 19.86 0.61
CA GLU A 352 11.30 20.43 0.72
C GLU A 352 12.02 19.88 1.96
N ARG A 353 11.35 19.85 3.11
CA ARG A 353 11.89 19.23 4.33
C ARG A 353 12.16 17.75 4.16
N LEU A 354 11.23 16.98 3.54
CA LEU A 354 11.44 15.56 3.24
C LEU A 354 12.64 15.36 2.31
N ALA A 355 12.79 16.16 1.26
CA ALA A 355 13.89 16.11 0.32
C ALA A 355 15.23 16.49 0.97
N SER A 356 15.23 17.46 1.89
CA SER A 356 16.44 17.84 2.65
C SER A 356 16.88 16.73 3.61
N ASN A 357 15.93 16.05 4.27
CA ASN A 357 16.22 14.95 5.20
C ASN A 357 16.58 13.64 4.49
N GLN A 358 16.09 13.44 3.28
CA GLN A 358 16.27 12.24 2.46
C GLN A 358 16.61 12.66 1.00
N PRO A 359 17.80 13.21 0.76
CA PRO A 359 18.14 13.80 -0.54
C PRO A 359 18.24 12.79 -1.68
N GLU A 360 18.43 11.50 -1.35
CA GLU A 360 18.49 10.41 -2.32
C GLU A 360 17.12 9.74 -2.57
N ASN A 361 16.04 10.30 -2.02
CA ASN A 361 14.70 9.74 -2.21
C ASN A 361 14.00 10.40 -3.40
N ALA A 362 13.93 9.71 -4.52
CA ALA A 362 13.31 10.21 -5.76
C ALA A 362 11.83 10.62 -5.58
N LEU A 363 11.07 9.92 -4.71
CA LEU A 363 9.66 10.24 -4.45
C LEU A 363 9.49 11.64 -3.87
N ASN A 364 10.38 12.07 -2.94
CA ASN A 364 10.28 13.39 -2.33
C ASN A 364 10.45 14.50 -3.36
N HIS A 365 11.44 14.37 -4.25
CA HIS A 365 11.67 15.32 -5.34
C HIS A 365 10.54 15.29 -6.36
N PHE A 366 9.97 14.13 -6.67
CA PHE A 366 8.84 13.99 -7.58
C PHE A 366 7.60 14.76 -7.09
N PHE A 367 7.21 14.54 -5.84
CA PHE A 367 6.04 15.22 -5.26
C PHE A 367 6.29 16.73 -5.06
N LEU A 368 7.53 17.12 -4.73
CA LEU A 368 7.92 18.52 -4.71
C LEU A 368 7.73 19.16 -6.09
N GLY A 369 8.23 18.53 -7.15
CA GLY A 369 8.06 19.00 -8.53
C GLY A 369 6.59 19.18 -8.91
N ARG A 370 5.71 18.24 -8.52
CA ARG A 370 4.27 18.34 -8.77
C ARG A 370 3.62 19.55 -8.08
N LEU A 371 3.96 19.80 -6.83
CA LEU A 371 3.43 20.97 -6.10
C LEU A 371 3.99 22.28 -6.64
N LYS A 372 5.29 22.34 -6.99
CA LYS A 372 5.90 23.50 -7.63
C LYS A 372 5.28 23.79 -9.01
N THR A 373 4.94 22.75 -9.80
CA THR A 373 4.19 22.90 -11.04
C THR A 373 2.82 23.54 -10.81
N ARG A 374 2.09 23.08 -9.79
CA ARG A 374 0.77 23.64 -9.43
C ARG A 374 0.84 25.08 -8.90
N LEU A 375 1.96 25.45 -8.29
CA LEU A 375 2.25 26.84 -7.84
C LEU A 375 2.69 27.76 -9.00
N GLY A 376 2.96 27.21 -10.18
CA GLY A 376 3.51 27.98 -11.31
C GLY A 376 5.02 28.20 -11.25
N ASN A 377 5.72 27.61 -10.28
CA ASN A 377 7.17 27.72 -10.07
C ASN A 377 7.91 26.74 -11.01
N SER A 378 7.87 27.03 -12.32
CA SER A 378 8.33 26.08 -13.35
C SER A 378 9.82 25.72 -13.24
N ILE A 379 10.69 26.68 -12.89
CA ILE A 379 12.14 26.46 -12.75
C ILE A 379 12.43 25.48 -11.60
N GLU A 380 11.79 25.67 -10.45
CA GLU A 380 11.98 24.81 -9.29
C GLU A 380 11.36 23.42 -9.52
N ALA A 381 10.23 23.37 -10.24
CA ALA A 381 9.60 22.14 -10.65
C ALA A 381 10.50 21.31 -11.57
N GLU A 382 11.10 21.96 -12.57
CA GLU A 382 12.05 21.33 -13.49
C GLU A 382 13.25 20.74 -12.74
N SER A 383 13.88 21.53 -11.87
CA SER A 383 15.01 21.09 -11.04
C SER A 383 14.63 19.85 -10.20
N SER A 384 13.44 19.87 -9.62
CA SER A 384 12.93 18.75 -8.79
C SER A 384 12.72 17.49 -9.63
N TYR A 385 12.14 17.59 -10.83
CA TYR A 385 11.96 16.44 -11.71
C TYR A 385 13.28 15.94 -12.31
N GLN A 386 14.24 16.83 -12.61
CA GLN A 386 15.58 16.42 -13.04
C GLN A 386 16.30 15.64 -11.93
N LYS A 387 16.22 16.09 -10.67
CA LYS A 387 16.73 15.32 -9.53
C LYS A 387 16.00 13.97 -9.40
N THR A 388 14.68 13.92 -9.58
CA THR A 388 13.93 12.66 -9.63
C THR A 388 14.51 11.69 -10.67
N LEU A 389 14.74 12.16 -11.89
CA LEU A 389 15.26 11.33 -12.97
C LEU A 389 16.73 10.93 -12.78
N SER A 390 17.54 11.76 -12.13
CA SER A 390 18.91 11.40 -11.76
C SER A 390 18.97 10.26 -10.75
N LEU A 391 18.00 10.19 -9.83
CA LEU A 391 17.88 9.16 -8.80
C LEU A 391 17.16 7.90 -9.29
N ALA A 392 16.17 8.07 -10.18
CA ALA A 392 15.34 6.98 -10.70
C ALA A 392 15.18 7.10 -12.24
N PRO A 393 16.23 6.82 -13.03
CA PRO A 393 16.24 7.06 -14.49
C PRO A 393 15.29 6.13 -15.27
N THR A 394 14.83 5.06 -14.67
CA THR A 394 13.87 4.12 -15.26
C THR A 394 12.44 4.32 -14.77
N TRP A 395 12.17 5.36 -13.99
CA TRP A 395 10.84 5.60 -13.49
C TRP A 395 10.00 6.42 -14.49
N ALA A 396 9.05 5.74 -15.14
CA ALA A 396 8.22 6.30 -16.19
C ALA A 396 7.44 7.56 -15.77
N ALA A 397 6.96 7.62 -14.52
CA ALA A 397 6.20 8.75 -14.00
C ALA A 397 7.07 10.04 -13.91
N GLY A 398 8.36 9.92 -13.61
CA GLY A 398 9.29 11.05 -13.61
C GLY A 398 9.47 11.67 -15.01
N HIS A 399 9.66 10.82 -16.02
CA HIS A 399 9.75 11.25 -17.43
C HIS A 399 8.44 11.90 -17.89
N HIS A 400 7.31 11.30 -17.54
CA HIS A 400 5.98 11.83 -17.85
C HIS A 400 5.78 13.24 -17.25
N ALA A 401 6.10 13.41 -15.96
CA ALA A 401 5.89 14.67 -15.25
C ALA A 401 6.76 15.81 -15.80
N LEU A 402 8.03 15.54 -16.15
CA LEU A 402 8.90 16.55 -16.76
C LEU A 402 8.44 16.88 -18.18
N ALA A 403 8.00 15.88 -18.96
CA ALA A 403 7.42 16.14 -20.28
C ALA A 403 6.15 17.00 -20.19
N GLU A 404 5.27 16.71 -19.23
CA GLU A 404 4.06 17.49 -18.98
C GLU A 404 4.38 18.93 -18.59
N LEU A 405 5.39 19.16 -17.73
CA LEU A 405 5.87 20.49 -17.37
C LEU A 405 6.33 21.29 -18.61
N TYR A 406 7.15 20.69 -19.47
CA TYR A 406 7.61 21.33 -20.70
C TYR A 406 6.46 21.63 -21.68
N MET A 407 5.47 20.75 -21.74
CA MET A 407 4.25 21.00 -22.52
C MET A 407 3.41 22.14 -21.96
N LEU A 408 3.26 22.24 -20.63
CA LEU A 408 2.53 23.31 -19.96
C LEU A 408 3.19 24.68 -20.13
N THR A 409 4.51 24.73 -20.01
CA THR A 409 5.29 25.97 -20.16
C THR A 409 5.54 26.36 -21.63
N ASN A 410 5.23 25.46 -22.57
CA ASN A 410 5.55 25.57 -23.98
C ASN A 410 7.05 25.80 -24.24
N GLN A 411 7.90 25.24 -23.36
CA GLN A 411 9.36 25.28 -23.43
C GLN A 411 9.91 23.88 -23.71
N HIS A 412 11.12 23.81 -24.29
CA HIS A 412 11.83 22.53 -24.50
C HIS A 412 10.97 21.43 -25.16
N LEU A 413 10.14 21.79 -26.16
CA LEU A 413 9.15 20.89 -26.76
C LEU A 413 9.78 19.63 -27.38
N ASP A 414 10.98 19.73 -27.98
CA ASP A 414 11.71 18.57 -28.50
C ASP A 414 12.12 17.60 -27.37
N GLN A 415 12.48 18.15 -26.20
CA GLN A 415 12.79 17.34 -25.03
C GLN A 415 11.51 16.72 -24.43
N ALA A 416 10.39 17.47 -24.44
CA ALA A 416 9.10 16.96 -24.00
C ALA A 416 8.70 15.69 -24.78
N GLU A 417 8.88 15.69 -26.11
CA GLU A 417 8.58 14.52 -26.94
C GLU A 417 9.51 13.34 -26.62
N LYS A 418 10.82 13.58 -26.46
CA LYS A 418 11.77 12.52 -26.08
C LYS A 418 11.44 11.90 -24.72
N LEU A 419 11.09 12.73 -23.74
CA LEU A 419 10.70 12.29 -22.41
C LEU A 419 9.37 11.53 -22.42
N ALA A 420 8.37 12.03 -23.16
CA ALA A 420 7.08 11.33 -23.32
C ALA A 420 7.27 9.98 -24.03
N ARG A 421 8.13 9.89 -25.02
CA ARG A 421 8.50 8.63 -25.69
C ARG A 421 9.16 7.67 -24.72
N ARG A 422 10.13 8.16 -23.92
CA ARG A 422 10.79 7.36 -22.90
C ARG A 422 9.82 6.85 -21.83
N ALA A 423 8.87 7.66 -21.42
CA ALA A 423 7.81 7.25 -20.46
C ALA A 423 6.95 6.11 -21.03
N VAL A 424 6.60 6.15 -22.32
CA VAL A 424 5.86 5.09 -23.01
C VAL A 424 6.68 3.80 -23.13
N GLU A 425 7.98 3.92 -23.47
CA GLU A 425 8.88 2.76 -23.57
C GLU A 425 9.04 2.01 -22.24
N LEU A 426 9.12 2.76 -21.13
CA LEU A 426 9.28 2.20 -19.80
C LEU A 426 8.00 1.55 -19.29
N GLU A 427 6.87 2.19 -19.51
CA GLU A 427 5.57 1.73 -19.00
C GLU A 427 4.44 2.24 -19.92
N PRO A 428 4.03 1.43 -20.92
CA PRO A 428 3.01 1.83 -21.87
C PRO A 428 1.62 1.85 -21.23
N ASN A 429 0.96 3.03 -21.26
CA ASN A 429 -0.46 3.18 -20.89
C ASN A 429 -1.11 4.32 -21.71
N HIS A 430 -2.43 4.37 -21.67
CA HIS A 430 -3.20 5.32 -22.49
C HIS A 430 -2.88 6.79 -22.19
N VAL A 431 -2.59 7.14 -20.93
CA VAL A 431 -2.27 8.53 -20.53
C VAL A 431 -0.91 8.95 -21.09
N ARG A 432 0.10 8.07 -21.05
CA ARG A 432 1.43 8.34 -21.60
C ARG A 432 1.42 8.42 -23.13
N TYR A 433 0.67 7.56 -23.79
CA TYR A 433 0.47 7.66 -25.26
C TYR A 433 -0.23 8.96 -25.63
N TYR A 434 -1.22 9.41 -24.85
CA TYR A 434 -1.86 10.71 -25.06
C TYR A 434 -0.87 11.87 -24.93
N LEU A 435 -0.03 11.89 -23.88
CA LEU A 435 1.01 12.90 -23.70
C LEU A 435 2.00 12.90 -24.88
N LEU A 436 2.46 11.72 -25.31
CA LEU A 436 3.33 11.58 -26.48
C LEU A 436 2.67 12.15 -27.74
N SER A 437 1.40 11.81 -27.99
CA SER A 437 0.65 12.38 -29.12
C SER A 437 0.58 13.90 -29.05
N ALA A 438 0.31 14.47 -27.86
CA ALA A 438 0.27 15.92 -27.66
C ALA A 438 1.63 16.58 -27.91
N ALA A 439 2.73 15.98 -27.45
CA ALA A 439 4.08 16.46 -27.68
C ALA A 439 4.48 16.41 -29.18
N CYS A 440 4.16 15.31 -29.86
CA CYS A 440 4.36 15.20 -31.31
C CYS A 440 3.55 16.24 -32.10
N ILE A 441 2.33 16.58 -31.67
CA ILE A 441 1.54 17.66 -32.30
C ILE A 441 2.27 19.02 -32.19
N LYS A 442 2.78 19.34 -31.01
CA LYS A 442 3.54 20.59 -30.77
C LYS A 442 4.77 20.68 -31.65
N ASN A 443 5.44 19.58 -31.90
CA ASN A 443 6.60 19.47 -32.76
C ASN A 443 6.25 19.28 -34.26
N ARG A 444 4.97 19.29 -34.62
CA ARG A 444 4.45 19.06 -35.99
C ARG A 444 4.73 17.66 -36.56
N HIS A 445 5.00 16.68 -35.74
CA HIS A 445 5.19 15.27 -36.09
C HIS A 445 3.81 14.54 -36.14
N LEU A 446 2.92 14.97 -37.05
CA LEU A 446 1.52 14.56 -37.06
C LEU A 446 1.31 13.06 -37.29
N GLN A 447 2.18 12.40 -38.06
CA GLN A 447 2.09 10.94 -38.27
C GLN A 447 2.37 10.16 -36.98
N GLU A 448 3.38 10.60 -36.22
CA GLU A 448 3.73 9.97 -34.94
C GLU A 448 2.67 10.25 -33.88
N ALA A 449 2.11 11.47 -33.90
CA ALA A 449 0.98 11.82 -33.06
C ALA A 449 -0.21 10.91 -33.30
N LEU A 450 -0.54 10.61 -34.57
CA LEU A 450 -1.63 9.71 -34.94
C LEU A 450 -1.34 8.26 -34.49
N LYS A 451 -0.10 7.79 -34.63
CA LYS A 451 0.28 6.46 -34.13
C LYS A 451 0.11 6.38 -32.62
N ALA A 452 0.58 7.37 -31.87
CA ALA A 452 0.49 7.39 -30.42
C ALA A 452 -0.97 7.42 -29.94
N ILE A 453 -1.83 8.27 -30.51
CA ILE A 453 -3.24 8.32 -30.09
C ILE A 453 -4.00 7.04 -30.44
N ASN A 454 -3.67 6.36 -31.53
CA ASN A 454 -4.25 5.08 -31.88
C ASN A 454 -3.84 4.00 -30.85
N GLN A 455 -2.59 4.01 -30.33
CA GLN A 455 -2.18 3.13 -29.26
C GLN A 455 -2.93 3.41 -27.95
N ALA A 456 -3.20 4.69 -27.62
CA ALA A 456 -4.06 5.02 -26.49
C ALA A 456 -5.48 4.45 -26.66
N LEU A 457 -6.05 4.53 -27.86
CA LEU A 457 -7.38 4.00 -28.18
C LEU A 457 -7.45 2.46 -28.23
N THR A 458 -6.34 1.76 -28.47
CA THR A 458 -6.33 0.28 -28.31
C THR A 458 -6.51 -0.14 -26.87
N ILE A 459 -6.06 0.69 -25.90
CA ILE A 459 -6.20 0.44 -24.47
C ILE A 459 -7.56 0.93 -23.95
N THR A 460 -8.02 2.11 -24.42
CA THR A 460 -9.28 2.73 -24.02
C THR A 460 -10.09 3.14 -25.25
N PRO A 461 -10.78 2.22 -25.93
CA PRO A 461 -11.46 2.48 -27.21
C PRO A 461 -12.55 3.55 -27.14
N ASP A 462 -13.26 3.63 -26.01
CA ASP A 462 -14.44 4.48 -25.82
C ASP A 462 -14.12 5.88 -25.27
N ASP A 463 -12.82 6.24 -25.12
CA ASP A 463 -12.44 7.56 -24.64
C ASP A 463 -12.72 8.65 -25.70
N ALA A 464 -13.78 9.43 -25.44
CA ALA A 464 -14.22 10.49 -26.35
C ALA A 464 -13.18 11.58 -26.62
N LYS A 465 -12.28 11.85 -25.64
CA LYS A 465 -11.18 12.82 -25.77
C LYS A 465 -10.16 12.33 -26.78
N TYR A 466 -9.80 11.05 -26.71
CA TYR A 466 -8.83 10.44 -27.62
C TYR A 466 -9.39 10.28 -29.02
N GLN A 467 -10.66 9.86 -29.14
CA GLN A 467 -11.35 9.79 -30.45
C GLN A 467 -11.42 11.17 -31.12
N LYS A 468 -11.75 12.21 -30.36
CA LYS A 468 -11.77 13.60 -30.87
C LYS A 468 -10.40 14.03 -31.37
N LEU A 469 -9.35 13.77 -30.61
CA LEU A 469 -7.98 14.12 -31.02
C LEU A 469 -7.55 13.37 -32.28
N ARG A 470 -7.82 12.06 -32.37
CA ARG A 470 -7.56 11.28 -33.60
C ARG A 470 -8.24 11.91 -34.81
N ASN A 471 -9.56 12.17 -34.74
CA ASN A 471 -10.32 12.74 -35.84
C ASN A 471 -9.81 14.12 -36.26
N GLN A 472 -9.33 14.94 -35.31
CA GLN A 472 -8.68 16.23 -35.61
C GLN A 472 -7.37 16.06 -36.36
N LEU A 473 -6.54 15.08 -35.97
CA LEU A 473 -5.27 14.76 -36.62
C LEU A 473 -5.49 14.27 -38.05
N GLU A 474 -6.41 13.35 -38.26
CA GLU A 474 -6.75 12.82 -39.58
C GLU A 474 -7.21 13.94 -40.54
N LYS A 475 -8.09 14.84 -40.07
CA LYS A 475 -8.53 16.03 -40.84
C LYS A 475 -7.37 16.95 -41.19
N ALA A 476 -6.51 17.26 -40.22
CA ALA A 476 -5.33 18.15 -40.44
C ALA A 476 -4.33 17.53 -41.45
N MET A 477 -4.17 16.22 -41.43
CA MET A 477 -3.32 15.50 -42.36
C MET A 477 -3.92 15.43 -43.76
N ALA A 478 -5.27 15.28 -43.89
CA ALA A 478 -5.97 15.30 -45.17
C ALA A 478 -5.88 16.68 -45.85
N GLN A 479 -6.06 17.76 -45.09
CA GLN A 479 -5.89 19.14 -45.60
C GLN A 479 -4.49 19.45 -46.11
N LYS A 480 -3.44 18.86 -45.51
CA LYS A 480 -2.05 19.01 -46.00
C LYS A 480 -1.77 18.22 -47.29
N ARG A 481 -2.60 17.23 -47.65
CA ARG A 481 -2.43 16.43 -48.88
C ARG A 481 -3.16 17.05 -50.09
N ASN A 482 -4.14 17.91 -49.84
CA ASN A 482 -4.85 18.67 -50.86
C ASN A 482 -4.72 20.16 -50.56
N PRO A 483 -3.60 20.82 -50.98
CA PRO A 483 -3.40 22.25 -50.77
C PRO A 483 -4.29 23.10 -51.66
#